data_3ea4c4a5d5582001f74f1cf7dea520f0
#
_entry.id   3ea4c4a5d5582001f74f1cf7dea520f0
#
_cell.length_a   1.000
_cell.length_b   1.000
_cell.length_c   1.000
_cell.angle_alpha   90.00
_cell.angle_beta   90.00
_cell.angle_gamma   90.00
#
_symmetry.space_group_name_H-M   'P 1'
#
loop_
_entity.id
_entity.type
_entity.pdbx_description
1 polymer ?
#
loop_
_entity_poly.entity_id
_entity_poly.type
_entity_poly.pdbx_seq_one_letter_code
_entity_poly.pdbx_strand_id
1 'polypeptide(L)'
;MNAPGVTAVVINFRTPDLTRRAVESFRSFYPALPLLLVDNGSEDESGRTLEQLRALVPGKTTLVLNRSNRHHGPAMDQALQTVETPFVLFLDSDCEVVQGGFVEAMLARAMEDPRNYIVGKKIFMNDRGFDVAEEPGAHPYIRPICMLVRRELYLGLPPFERHGAPCLANMQAARTTGFGLIHFPVEEFVRHEGRGTASRHGYRLGWRGRLNHLMNKIGL
;
A
#
# COMPACT_ATOMS: atom_id res chain seq x y z
N MET A 1 18.98 9.83 5.54
CA MET A 1 17.69 9.63 6.22
C MET A 1 17.67 8.20 6.73
N ASN A 2 17.26 8.00 7.98
CA ASN A 2 17.32 6.69 8.65
C ASN A 2 16.04 6.48 9.45
N ALA A 3 15.25 5.47 9.07
CA ALA A 3 14.03 5.07 9.78
C ALA A 3 14.20 3.62 10.29
N PRO A 4 14.86 3.44 11.44
CA PRO A 4 15.10 2.10 11.97
C PRO A 4 13.79 1.40 12.27
N GLY A 5 13.74 0.09 11.99
CA GLY A 5 12.55 -0.72 12.22
C GLY A 5 11.46 -0.57 11.15
N VAL A 6 11.77 0.02 9.99
CA VAL A 6 10.86 0.11 8.83
C VAL A 6 11.41 -0.71 7.67
N THR A 7 10.55 -1.50 7.03
CA THR A 7 10.78 -2.07 5.70
C THR A 7 9.78 -1.47 4.72
N ALA A 8 10.26 -0.93 3.61
CA ALA A 8 9.40 -0.50 2.52
C ALA A 8 8.98 -1.72 1.67
N VAL A 9 7.80 -1.66 1.08
CA VAL A 9 7.24 -2.70 0.19
C VAL A 9 6.70 -2.05 -1.06
N VAL A 10 7.12 -2.56 -2.22
CA VAL A 10 6.54 -2.22 -3.53
C VAL A 10 6.02 -3.49 -4.18
N ILE A 11 4.74 -3.49 -4.56
CA ILE A 11 4.10 -4.64 -5.20
C ILE A 11 3.88 -4.31 -6.67
N ASN A 12 4.51 -5.08 -7.55
CA ASN A 12 4.38 -4.97 -8.99
C ASN A 12 3.35 -5.97 -9.52
N PHE A 13 2.59 -5.54 -10.54
CA PHE A 13 1.83 -6.42 -11.40
C PHE A 13 1.77 -5.86 -12.82
N ARG A 14 2.59 -6.41 -13.72
CA ARG A 14 2.64 -6.07 -15.16
C ARG A 14 2.90 -4.59 -15.46
N THR A 15 3.63 -3.90 -14.59
CA THR A 15 3.99 -2.49 -14.73
C THR A 15 5.47 -2.26 -14.37
N PRO A 16 6.41 -2.97 -15.02
CA PRO A 16 7.83 -2.92 -14.67
C PRO A 16 8.44 -1.53 -14.81
N ASP A 17 7.98 -0.73 -15.76
CA ASP A 17 8.42 0.65 -16.00
C ASP A 17 8.00 1.59 -14.85
N LEU A 18 6.74 1.49 -14.39
CA LEU A 18 6.25 2.26 -13.25
C LEU A 18 6.96 1.85 -11.97
N THR A 19 7.08 0.54 -11.74
CA THR A 19 7.79 0.00 -10.58
C THR A 19 9.25 0.44 -10.53
N ARG A 20 9.94 0.47 -11.67
CA ARG A 20 11.30 0.98 -11.76
C ARG A 20 11.38 2.43 -11.29
N ARG A 21 10.50 3.30 -11.79
CA ARG A 21 10.44 4.71 -11.39
C ARG A 21 10.13 4.87 -9.91
N ALA A 22 9.15 4.13 -9.38
CA ALA A 22 8.81 4.16 -7.95
C ALA A 22 10.02 3.78 -7.09
N VAL A 23 10.70 2.70 -7.43
CA VAL A 23 11.87 2.22 -6.67
C VAL A 23 13.06 3.17 -6.80
N GLU A 24 13.39 3.64 -8.00
CA GLU A 24 14.53 4.55 -8.23
C GLU A 24 14.29 5.89 -7.53
N SER A 25 13.10 6.48 -7.64
CA SER A 25 12.76 7.71 -6.90
C SER A 25 12.77 7.52 -5.39
N PHE A 26 12.26 6.40 -4.87
CA PHE A 26 12.35 6.06 -3.46
C PHE A 26 13.81 5.92 -3.00
N ARG A 27 14.64 5.19 -3.75
CA ARG A 27 16.06 4.96 -3.43
C ARG A 27 16.90 6.24 -3.45
N SER A 28 16.52 7.26 -4.23
CA SER A 28 17.23 8.55 -4.23
C SER A 28 17.19 9.25 -2.87
N PHE A 29 16.13 9.04 -2.09
CA PHE A 29 15.97 9.59 -0.74
C PHE A 29 16.30 8.59 0.37
N TYR A 30 16.07 7.29 0.13
CA TYR A 30 16.21 6.21 1.11
C TYR A 30 17.10 5.07 0.60
N PRO A 31 18.40 5.33 0.30
CA PRO A 31 19.29 4.34 -0.34
C PRO A 31 19.53 3.10 0.54
N ALA A 32 19.50 3.25 1.86
CA ALA A 32 19.82 2.17 2.79
C ALA A 32 18.61 1.52 3.48
N LEU A 33 17.38 2.03 3.27
CA LEU A 33 16.19 1.47 3.90
C LEU A 33 15.91 0.05 3.36
N PRO A 34 15.64 -0.95 4.21
CA PRO A 34 15.20 -2.27 3.73
C PRO A 34 13.99 -2.15 2.80
N LEU A 35 14.03 -2.86 1.66
CA LEU A 35 12.98 -2.85 0.65
C LEU A 35 12.62 -4.28 0.26
N LEU A 36 11.35 -4.62 0.33
CA LEU A 36 10.78 -5.82 -0.23
C LEU A 36 10.10 -5.49 -1.57
N LEU A 37 10.57 -6.08 -2.64
CA LEU A 37 9.90 -6.07 -3.94
C LEU A 37 9.08 -7.34 -4.10
N VAL A 38 7.83 -7.20 -4.51
CA VAL A 38 6.94 -8.34 -4.78
C VAL A 38 6.50 -8.28 -6.24
N ASP A 39 6.85 -9.29 -7.03
CA ASP A 39 6.16 -9.52 -8.29
C ASP A 39 4.92 -10.36 -8.04
N ASN A 40 3.77 -9.80 -8.33
CA ASN A 40 2.49 -10.45 -8.02
C ASN A 40 2.01 -11.35 -9.18
N GLY A 41 2.91 -12.16 -9.71
CA GLY A 41 2.59 -13.12 -10.78
C GLY A 41 2.44 -12.46 -12.15
N SER A 42 3.35 -11.56 -12.49
CA SER A 42 3.45 -10.98 -13.83
C SER A 42 4.10 -11.99 -14.78
N GLU A 43 3.48 -12.22 -15.94
CA GLU A 43 3.99 -13.12 -16.98
C GLU A 43 4.65 -12.29 -18.11
N ASP A 44 5.49 -11.30 -17.73
CA ASP A 44 6.19 -10.39 -18.62
C ASP A 44 7.64 -10.15 -18.13
N GLU A 45 8.28 -9.05 -18.56
CA GLU A 45 9.65 -8.69 -18.14
C GLU A 45 9.75 -8.20 -16.67
N SER A 46 8.65 -8.12 -15.93
CA SER A 46 8.63 -7.63 -14.54
C SER A 46 9.66 -8.33 -13.66
N GLY A 47 9.69 -9.65 -13.69
CA GLY A 47 10.65 -10.42 -12.89
C GLY A 47 12.10 -10.02 -13.15
N ARG A 48 12.48 -9.84 -14.43
CA ARG A 48 13.82 -9.37 -14.81
C ARG A 48 14.10 -7.96 -14.29
N THR A 49 13.13 -7.06 -14.43
CA THR A 49 13.25 -5.67 -13.95
C THR A 49 13.43 -5.63 -12.43
N LEU A 50 12.66 -6.41 -11.68
CA LEU A 50 12.78 -6.44 -10.22
C LEU A 50 14.11 -7.05 -9.76
N GLU A 51 14.64 -8.05 -10.47
CA GLU A 51 15.99 -8.60 -10.20
C GLU A 51 17.07 -7.54 -10.43
N GLN A 52 16.97 -6.73 -11.48
CA GLN A 52 17.89 -5.60 -11.72
C GLN A 52 17.81 -4.59 -10.58
N LEU A 53 16.60 -4.22 -10.14
CA LEU A 53 16.40 -3.28 -9.03
C LEU A 53 16.95 -3.84 -7.70
N ARG A 54 16.78 -5.14 -7.45
CA ARG A 54 17.39 -5.83 -6.29
C ARG A 54 18.91 -5.72 -6.32
N ALA A 55 19.50 -5.87 -7.49
CA ALA A 55 20.96 -5.83 -7.66
C ALA A 55 21.57 -4.43 -7.46
N LEU A 56 20.78 -3.34 -7.54
CA LEU A 56 21.29 -1.99 -7.30
C LEU A 56 21.71 -1.77 -5.84
N VAL A 57 21.05 -2.40 -4.88
CA VAL A 57 21.37 -2.29 -3.44
C VAL A 57 21.34 -3.69 -2.81
N PRO A 58 22.38 -4.49 -3.02
CA PRO A 58 22.49 -5.83 -2.48
C PRO A 58 22.42 -5.83 -0.94
N GLY A 59 21.73 -6.82 -0.37
CA GLY A 59 21.57 -6.94 1.09
C GLY A 59 20.56 -5.96 1.72
N LYS A 60 20.00 -5.03 0.95
CA LYS A 60 18.94 -4.11 1.39
C LYS A 60 17.66 -4.25 0.58
N THR A 61 17.65 -5.10 -0.43
CA THR A 61 16.47 -5.36 -1.26
C THR A 61 16.22 -6.87 -1.32
N THR A 62 15.06 -7.28 -0.83
CA THR A 62 14.55 -8.66 -0.94
C THR A 62 13.53 -8.73 -2.07
N LEU A 63 13.45 -9.88 -2.75
CA LEU A 63 12.52 -10.11 -3.84
C LEU A 63 11.67 -11.34 -3.58
N VAL A 64 10.36 -11.20 -3.81
CA VAL A 64 9.39 -12.29 -3.82
C VAL A 64 8.74 -12.35 -5.20
N LEU A 65 8.78 -13.52 -5.84
CA LEU A 65 8.14 -13.78 -7.12
C LEU A 65 6.96 -14.72 -6.91
N ASN A 66 5.74 -14.22 -7.03
CA ASN A 66 4.53 -15.03 -6.95
C ASN A 66 4.31 -15.76 -8.29
N ARG A 67 3.86 -17.01 -8.22
CA ARG A 67 3.55 -17.80 -9.43
C ARG A 67 2.30 -17.35 -10.17
N SER A 68 1.40 -16.63 -9.51
CA SER A 68 0.14 -16.12 -10.06
C SER A 68 -0.32 -14.89 -9.32
N ASN A 69 -1.19 -14.09 -9.94
CA ASN A 69 -1.76 -12.90 -9.33
C ASN A 69 -2.62 -13.26 -8.11
N ARG A 70 -2.16 -12.89 -6.94
CA ARG A 70 -2.85 -13.07 -5.65
C ARG A 70 -3.87 -11.97 -5.36
N HIS A 71 -4.00 -10.97 -6.22
CA HIS A 71 -4.67 -9.69 -5.97
C HIS A 71 -3.90 -8.77 -5.01
N HIS A 72 -4.29 -7.49 -4.95
CA HIS A 72 -3.51 -6.48 -4.23
C HIS A 72 -3.49 -6.72 -2.72
N GLY A 73 -4.66 -6.84 -2.08
CA GLY A 73 -4.74 -7.04 -0.62
C GLY A 73 -4.01 -8.29 -0.13
N PRO A 74 -4.24 -9.48 -0.71
CA PRO A 74 -3.48 -10.69 -0.34
C PRO A 74 -1.97 -10.60 -0.60
N ALA A 75 -1.52 -9.81 -1.57
CA ALA A 75 -0.08 -9.56 -1.76
C ALA A 75 0.48 -8.63 -0.67
N MET A 76 -0.30 -7.64 -0.22
CA MET A 76 0.05 -6.81 0.94
C MET A 76 0.08 -7.63 2.23
N ASP A 77 -0.91 -8.51 2.45
CA ASP A 77 -0.93 -9.45 3.58
C ASP A 77 0.33 -10.35 3.56
N GLN A 78 0.66 -10.93 2.41
CA GLN A 78 1.89 -11.72 2.25
C GLN A 78 3.12 -10.91 2.66
N ALA A 79 3.24 -9.65 2.25
CA ALA A 79 4.37 -8.81 2.61
C ALA A 79 4.44 -8.58 4.13
N LEU A 80 3.31 -8.30 4.81
CA LEU A 80 3.23 -8.14 6.26
C LEU A 80 3.59 -9.43 7.02
N GLN A 81 3.31 -10.61 6.45
CA GLN A 81 3.75 -11.89 7.01
C GLN A 81 5.24 -12.17 6.76
N THR A 82 5.80 -11.68 5.65
CA THR A 82 7.18 -11.95 5.24
C THR A 82 8.20 -11.08 5.98
N VAL A 83 7.90 -9.79 6.19
CA VAL A 83 8.84 -8.87 6.85
C VAL A 83 8.80 -9.04 8.37
N GLU A 84 9.94 -8.79 9.04
CA GLU A 84 10.06 -8.93 10.50
C GLU A 84 10.13 -7.57 11.22
N THR A 85 10.28 -6.47 10.46
CA THR A 85 10.38 -5.13 11.05
C THR A 85 9.06 -4.71 11.71
N PRO A 86 9.12 -3.92 12.80
CA PRO A 86 7.93 -3.42 13.51
C PRO A 86 6.96 -2.62 12.64
N PHE A 87 7.48 -1.94 11.62
CA PHE A 87 6.69 -1.12 10.70
C PHE A 87 6.92 -1.51 9.25
N VAL A 88 5.86 -1.46 8.46
CA VAL A 88 5.87 -1.73 7.02
C VAL A 88 5.32 -0.53 6.28
N LEU A 89 6.13 0.05 5.40
CA LEU A 89 5.72 1.13 4.50
C LEU A 89 5.32 0.55 3.15
N PHE A 90 4.06 0.59 2.80
CA PHE A 90 3.61 0.32 1.44
C PHE A 90 3.76 1.57 0.58
N LEU A 91 4.28 1.39 -0.62
CA LEU A 91 4.35 2.39 -1.69
C LEU A 91 3.87 1.72 -2.98
N ASP A 92 2.81 2.26 -3.58
CA ASP A 92 2.28 1.71 -4.83
C ASP A 92 3.29 1.84 -5.98
N SER A 93 3.26 0.87 -6.89
CA SER A 93 4.21 0.78 -8.01
C SER A 93 4.07 1.91 -9.05
N ASP A 94 2.97 2.67 -9.02
CA ASP A 94 2.73 3.84 -9.86
C ASP A 94 2.90 5.18 -9.11
N CYS A 95 3.68 5.14 -8.04
CA CYS A 95 4.09 6.32 -7.28
C CYS A 95 5.48 6.80 -7.69
N GLU A 96 5.73 8.09 -7.52
CA GLU A 96 7.03 8.73 -7.63
C GLU A 96 7.30 9.53 -6.34
N VAL A 97 8.40 9.23 -5.67
CA VAL A 97 8.82 10.02 -4.49
C VAL A 97 9.48 11.30 -4.98
N VAL A 98 8.93 12.44 -4.60
CA VAL A 98 9.41 13.77 -5.00
C VAL A 98 10.11 14.51 -3.86
N GLN A 99 9.91 14.09 -2.62
CA GLN A 99 10.53 14.66 -1.44
C GLN A 99 10.78 13.59 -0.37
N GLY A 100 11.94 13.65 0.28
CA GLY A 100 12.31 12.76 1.39
C GLY A 100 11.80 13.26 2.74
N GLY A 101 12.07 12.50 3.82
CA GLY A 101 11.70 12.84 5.21
C GLY A 101 10.32 12.31 5.63
N PHE A 102 9.51 11.83 4.69
CA PHE A 102 8.16 11.37 5.01
C PHE A 102 8.14 10.06 5.80
N VAL A 103 9.08 9.15 5.59
CA VAL A 103 9.13 7.88 6.33
C VAL A 103 9.38 8.14 7.80
N GLU A 104 10.34 9.02 8.12
CA GLU A 104 10.63 9.45 9.48
C GLU A 104 9.44 10.18 10.11
N ALA A 105 8.79 11.06 9.37
CA ALA A 105 7.63 11.80 9.85
C ALA A 105 6.43 10.88 10.10
N MET A 106 6.15 9.91 9.22
CA MET A 106 5.09 8.91 9.42
C MET A 106 5.43 8.01 10.62
N LEU A 107 6.70 7.60 10.78
CA LEU A 107 7.14 6.81 11.92
C LEU A 107 6.96 7.57 13.24
N ALA A 108 7.32 8.86 13.27
CA ALA A 108 7.09 9.70 14.44
C ALA A 108 5.61 9.74 14.82
N ARG A 109 4.71 9.95 13.84
CA ARG A 109 3.25 9.91 14.06
C ARG A 109 2.77 8.55 14.57
N ALA A 110 3.31 7.46 14.04
CA ALA A 110 2.98 6.12 14.53
C ALA A 110 3.44 5.89 15.97
N MET A 111 4.54 6.52 16.38
CA MET A 111 5.14 6.38 17.72
C MET A 111 4.51 7.28 18.79
N GLU A 112 3.69 8.27 18.43
CA GLU A 112 2.97 9.15 19.38
C GLU A 112 2.03 8.38 20.33
N ASP A 113 1.44 7.29 19.85
CA ASP A 113 0.59 6.39 20.65
C ASP A 113 0.84 4.94 20.20
N PRO A 114 1.01 3.97 21.10
CA PRO A 114 1.16 2.56 20.74
C PRO A 114 -0.06 1.99 20.00
N ARG A 115 -1.23 2.62 20.10
CA ARG A 115 -2.43 2.25 19.36
C ARG A 115 -2.54 2.88 17.97
N ASN A 116 -1.61 3.77 17.58
CA ASN A 116 -1.55 4.30 16.22
C ASN A 116 -1.16 3.16 15.26
N TYR A 117 -2.14 2.69 14.48
CA TYR A 117 -2.03 1.49 13.68
C TYR A 117 -1.54 1.77 12.27
N ILE A 118 -2.20 2.67 11.56
CA ILE A 118 -1.84 3.03 10.19
C ILE A 118 -1.72 4.55 10.07
N VAL A 119 -0.64 5.00 9.42
CA VAL A 119 -0.40 6.40 9.07
C VAL A 119 -0.40 6.55 7.55
N GLY A 120 -1.15 7.52 7.01
CA GLY A 120 -1.22 7.79 5.57
C GLY A 120 -2.36 8.73 5.20
N LYS A 121 -2.67 8.82 3.91
CA LYS A 121 -3.77 9.68 3.43
C LYS A 121 -5.12 9.13 3.86
N LYS A 122 -5.75 9.82 4.83
CA LYS A 122 -7.08 9.45 5.31
C LYS A 122 -8.15 10.03 4.38
N ILE A 123 -9.10 9.19 4.03
CA ILE A 123 -10.34 9.52 3.31
C ILE A 123 -11.50 8.83 4.02
N PHE A 124 -12.71 8.97 3.50
CA PHE A 124 -13.88 8.27 3.98
C PHE A 124 -14.48 7.42 2.87
N MET A 125 -15.00 6.25 3.26
CA MET A 125 -15.63 5.28 2.35
C MET A 125 -16.97 4.82 2.90
N ASN A 126 -17.88 4.47 1.99
CA ASN A 126 -19.10 3.73 2.36
C ASN A 126 -18.82 2.22 2.49
N ASP A 127 -19.82 1.45 2.94
CA ASP A 127 -19.75 -0.02 3.08
C ASP A 127 -19.40 -0.75 1.77
N ARG A 128 -19.60 -0.12 0.62
CA ARG A 128 -19.27 -0.67 -0.70
C ARG A 128 -17.85 -0.38 -1.14
N GLY A 129 -17.08 0.39 -0.37
CA GLY A 129 -15.70 0.77 -0.67
C GLY A 129 -15.56 1.89 -1.70
N PHE A 130 -16.54 2.80 -1.79
CA PHE A 130 -16.45 4.01 -2.60
C PHE A 130 -16.17 5.23 -1.72
N ASP A 131 -15.42 6.19 -2.25
CA ASP A 131 -15.15 7.47 -1.60
C ASP A 131 -16.44 8.23 -1.37
N VAL A 132 -16.60 8.75 -0.16
CA VAL A 132 -17.69 9.62 0.26
C VAL A 132 -17.15 10.79 1.09
N ALA A 133 -17.98 11.77 1.33
CA ALA A 133 -17.67 12.82 2.31
C ALA A 133 -17.62 12.25 3.74
N GLU A 134 -17.04 13.01 4.67
CA GLU A 134 -17.12 12.68 6.10
C GLU A 134 -18.55 12.95 6.58
N GLU A 135 -19.30 11.87 6.78
CA GLU A 135 -20.72 11.91 7.18
C GLU A 135 -21.05 10.72 8.10
N PRO A 136 -22.18 10.75 8.83
CA PRO A 136 -22.59 9.63 9.66
C PRO A 136 -22.71 8.33 8.86
N GLY A 137 -22.04 7.28 9.32
CA GLY A 137 -21.99 5.99 8.64
C GLY A 137 -20.80 5.81 7.69
N ALA A 138 -20.06 6.88 7.36
CA ALA A 138 -18.83 6.75 6.58
C ALA A 138 -17.69 6.15 7.42
N HIS A 139 -16.89 5.32 6.76
CA HIS A 139 -15.73 4.65 7.39
C HIS A 139 -14.45 5.38 7.03
N PRO A 140 -13.66 5.85 7.99
CA PRO A 140 -12.32 6.36 7.71
C PRO A 140 -11.45 5.23 7.16
N TYR A 141 -10.70 5.57 6.14
CA TYR A 141 -9.87 4.66 5.37
C TYR A 141 -8.53 5.33 5.04
N ILE A 142 -7.43 4.64 5.26
CA ILE A 142 -6.12 5.09 4.78
C ILE A 142 -5.88 4.48 3.41
N ARG A 143 -5.66 5.32 2.40
CA ARG A 143 -5.35 4.84 1.05
C ARG A 143 -4.01 4.11 1.01
N PRO A 144 -3.94 2.91 0.41
CA PRO A 144 -2.71 2.12 0.38
C PRO A 144 -1.65 2.65 -0.61
N ILE A 145 -1.88 3.76 -1.28
CA ILE A 145 -0.92 4.38 -2.23
C ILE A 145 0.45 4.66 -1.60
N CYS A 146 0.46 5.14 -0.35
CA CYS A 146 1.62 5.27 0.52
C CYS A 146 1.13 5.24 1.96
N MET A 147 1.37 4.16 2.68
CA MET A 147 0.91 4.00 4.07
C MET A 147 1.90 3.23 4.92
N LEU A 148 2.10 3.69 6.15
CA LEU A 148 2.90 3.02 7.16
C LEU A 148 1.99 2.22 8.09
N VAL A 149 2.26 0.92 8.24
CA VAL A 149 1.47 -0.01 9.06
C VAL A 149 2.31 -0.49 10.24
N ARG A 150 1.79 -0.43 11.46
CA ARG A 150 2.37 -1.08 12.63
C ARG A 150 2.03 -2.57 12.57
N ARG A 151 3.04 -3.39 12.27
CA ARG A 151 2.89 -4.80 11.96
C ARG A 151 2.29 -5.62 13.11
N GLU A 152 2.71 -5.38 14.35
CA GLU A 152 2.21 -6.13 15.52
C GLU A 152 0.68 -6.02 15.69
N LEU A 153 0.11 -4.82 15.44
CA LEU A 153 -1.34 -4.62 15.51
C LEU A 153 -2.06 -5.31 14.33
N TYR A 154 -1.44 -5.29 13.14
CA TYR A 154 -1.99 -5.97 11.96
C TYR A 154 -2.20 -7.46 12.20
N LEU A 155 -1.24 -8.13 12.83
CA LEU A 155 -1.27 -9.59 13.01
C LEU A 155 -2.44 -10.08 13.88
N GLY A 156 -3.06 -9.20 14.65
CA GLY A 156 -4.27 -9.47 15.45
C GLY A 156 -5.59 -9.11 14.76
N LEU A 157 -5.55 -8.66 13.49
CA LEU A 157 -6.71 -8.18 12.75
C LEU A 157 -7.02 -9.06 11.53
N PRO A 158 -8.24 -8.98 10.95
CA PRO A 158 -8.53 -9.64 9.68
C PRO A 158 -7.54 -9.25 8.59
N PRO A 159 -7.11 -10.17 7.70
CA PRO A 159 -6.17 -9.88 6.64
C PRO A 159 -6.75 -8.89 5.62
N PHE A 160 -5.86 -8.24 4.85
CA PHE A 160 -6.29 -7.44 3.71
C PHE A 160 -6.91 -8.32 2.63
N GLU A 161 -8.03 -7.88 2.09
CA GLU A 161 -8.84 -8.64 1.14
C GLU A 161 -8.45 -8.34 -0.31
N ARG A 162 -9.23 -8.84 -1.27
CA ARG A 162 -8.89 -8.79 -2.69
C ARG A 162 -8.86 -7.37 -3.27
N HIS A 163 -9.74 -7.02 -4.18
CA HIS A 163 -9.77 -5.72 -4.87
C HIS A 163 -10.86 -4.79 -4.34
N GLY A 164 -10.83 -3.53 -4.77
CA GLY A 164 -11.74 -2.48 -4.37
C GLY A 164 -11.12 -1.65 -3.26
N ALA A 165 -11.61 -1.78 -2.06
CA ALA A 165 -11.02 -1.21 -0.86
C ALA A 165 -10.39 -2.32 0.00
N PRO A 166 -9.18 -2.81 -0.37
CA PRO A 166 -8.62 -4.05 0.18
C PRO A 166 -8.39 -4.00 1.70
N CYS A 167 -8.26 -2.83 2.26
CA CYS A 167 -8.01 -2.63 3.69
C CYS A 167 -9.27 -2.29 4.50
N LEU A 168 -10.47 -2.22 3.88
CA LEU A 168 -11.67 -1.67 4.54
C LEU A 168 -12.10 -2.50 5.75
N ALA A 169 -12.30 -3.79 5.59
CA ALA A 169 -12.71 -4.67 6.69
C ALA A 169 -11.68 -4.69 7.83
N ASN A 170 -10.39 -4.70 7.49
CA ASN A 170 -9.30 -4.63 8.46
C ASN A 170 -9.32 -3.31 9.23
N MET A 171 -9.46 -2.17 8.55
CA MET A 171 -9.49 -0.85 9.19
C MET A 171 -10.77 -0.64 10.02
N GLN A 172 -11.91 -1.21 9.62
CA GLN A 172 -13.13 -1.23 10.43
C GLN A 172 -12.92 -2.03 11.73
N ALA A 173 -12.33 -3.23 11.63
CA ALA A 173 -11.96 -4.03 12.80
C ALA A 173 -10.97 -3.31 13.72
N ALA A 174 -9.95 -2.66 13.15
CA ALA A 174 -8.99 -1.86 13.91
C ALA A 174 -9.66 -0.74 14.72
N ARG A 175 -10.62 -0.04 14.13
CA ARG A 175 -11.38 1.01 14.83
C ARG A 175 -12.22 0.44 15.98
N THR A 176 -12.86 -0.71 15.78
CA THR A 176 -13.64 -1.37 16.82
C THR A 176 -12.78 -1.75 18.02
N THR A 177 -11.50 -2.07 17.79
CA THR A 177 -10.52 -2.34 18.87
C THR A 177 -9.86 -1.08 19.44
N GLY A 178 -10.21 0.11 18.95
CA GLY A 178 -9.66 1.39 19.40
C GLY A 178 -8.30 1.74 18.81
N PHE A 179 -7.91 1.12 17.68
CA PHE A 179 -6.67 1.46 16.99
C PHE A 179 -6.83 2.68 16.10
N GLY A 180 -5.79 3.53 16.07
CA GLY A 180 -5.77 4.80 15.36
C GLY A 180 -5.47 4.67 13.88
N LEU A 181 -6.27 5.35 13.05
CA LEU A 181 -5.98 5.62 11.63
C LEU A 181 -5.59 7.10 11.52
N ILE A 182 -4.30 7.35 11.30
CA ILE A 182 -3.69 8.67 11.43
C ILE A 182 -3.53 9.31 10.05
N HIS A 183 -4.07 10.52 9.87
CA HIS A 183 -3.86 11.27 8.64
C HIS A 183 -2.42 11.77 8.51
N PHE A 184 -1.88 11.64 7.28
CA PHE A 184 -0.61 12.22 6.87
C PHE A 184 -0.73 12.75 5.44
N PRO A 185 -0.20 13.95 5.12
CA PRO A 185 -0.32 14.58 3.80
C PRO A 185 0.66 13.95 2.80
N VAL A 186 0.40 12.71 2.40
CA VAL A 186 1.26 11.91 1.51
C VAL A 186 1.57 12.64 0.20
N GLU A 187 0.61 13.40 -0.33
CA GLU A 187 0.70 14.15 -1.60
C GLU A 187 1.79 15.22 -1.64
N GLU A 188 2.28 15.66 -0.49
CA GLU A 188 3.42 16.59 -0.41
C GLU A 188 4.75 15.91 -0.75
N PHE A 189 4.84 14.60 -0.58
CA PHE A 189 6.06 13.82 -0.70
C PHE A 189 6.04 12.82 -1.86
N VAL A 190 4.84 12.35 -2.22
CA VAL A 190 4.65 11.27 -3.19
C VAL A 190 3.62 11.68 -4.22
N ARG A 191 4.03 11.72 -5.48
CA ARG A 191 3.13 11.88 -6.63
C ARG A 191 2.60 10.51 -7.03
N HIS A 192 1.28 10.37 -7.13
CA HIS A 192 0.64 9.16 -7.63
C HIS A 192 0.09 9.41 -9.03
N GLU A 193 0.44 8.59 -10.02
CA GLU A 193 0.03 8.80 -11.43
C GLU A 193 -1.45 8.50 -11.69
N GLY A 194 -2.20 8.13 -10.67
CA GLY A 194 -3.63 7.89 -10.74
C GLY A 194 -4.02 6.77 -11.70
N ARG A 195 -4.32 5.59 -11.17
CA ARG A 195 -4.73 4.41 -11.94
C ARG A 195 -3.71 3.85 -12.94
N GLY A 196 -2.39 4.08 -12.76
CA GLY A 196 -1.37 3.59 -13.67
C GLY A 196 -1.54 2.10 -14.00
N THR A 197 -1.54 1.23 -13.02
CA THR A 197 -1.79 -0.22 -13.17
C THR A 197 -3.23 -0.52 -13.58
N ALA A 198 -4.22 0.14 -12.95
CA ALA A 198 -5.63 -0.08 -13.20
C ALA A 198 -6.08 0.40 -14.59
N SER A 199 -5.49 1.46 -15.14
CA SER A 199 -5.78 1.94 -16.50
C SER A 199 -5.22 1.01 -17.58
N ARG A 200 -4.04 0.41 -17.34
CA ARG A 200 -3.38 -0.48 -18.31
C ARG A 200 -3.99 -1.88 -18.36
N HIS A 201 -4.37 -2.43 -17.21
CA HIS A 201 -4.79 -3.84 -17.12
C HIS A 201 -6.24 -4.04 -16.67
N GLY A 202 -6.91 -2.95 -16.28
CA GLY A 202 -8.31 -2.94 -15.80
C GLY A 202 -8.47 -3.73 -14.50
N TYR A 203 -9.42 -3.34 -13.67
CA TYR A 203 -9.95 -4.26 -12.68
C TYR A 203 -10.92 -5.18 -13.40
N ARG A 204 -10.68 -6.49 -13.47
CA ARG A 204 -11.70 -7.48 -13.80
C ARG A 204 -12.73 -7.49 -12.66
N LEU A 205 -13.49 -6.41 -12.57
CA LEU A 205 -14.68 -6.37 -11.73
C LEU A 205 -15.62 -7.43 -12.27
N GLY A 206 -15.83 -8.50 -11.52
CA GLY A 206 -16.86 -9.46 -11.85
C GLY A 206 -18.22 -8.75 -11.94
N TRP A 207 -19.28 -9.44 -12.40
CA TRP A 207 -20.61 -8.83 -12.58
C TRP A 207 -21.13 -8.08 -11.33
N ARG A 208 -20.81 -8.55 -10.13
CA ARG A 208 -21.12 -7.87 -8.84
C ARG A 208 -20.41 -6.52 -8.73
N GLY A 209 -19.14 -6.42 -9.11
CA GLY A 209 -18.40 -5.16 -9.06
C GLY A 209 -18.91 -4.14 -10.07
N ARG A 210 -19.37 -4.59 -11.27
CA ARG A 210 -20.02 -3.73 -12.26
C ARG A 210 -21.37 -3.23 -11.77
N LEU A 211 -22.16 -4.09 -11.12
CA LEU A 211 -23.44 -3.72 -10.53
C LEU A 211 -23.26 -2.70 -9.41
N ASN A 212 -22.32 -2.95 -8.48
CA ASN A 212 -22.01 -2.01 -7.39
C ASN A 212 -21.53 -0.64 -7.94
N HIS A 213 -20.71 -0.64 -8.98
CA HIS A 213 -20.29 0.61 -9.61
C HIS A 213 -21.47 1.38 -10.24
N LEU A 214 -22.39 0.67 -10.88
CA LEU A 214 -23.61 1.27 -11.44
C LEU A 214 -24.51 1.83 -10.33
N MET A 215 -24.76 1.05 -9.27
CA MET A 215 -25.59 1.46 -8.14
C MET A 215 -25.00 2.69 -7.42
N ASN A 216 -23.70 2.74 -7.23
CA ASN A 216 -23.05 3.92 -6.65
C ASN A 216 -23.17 5.17 -7.54
N LYS A 217 -23.22 5.01 -8.88
CA LYS A 217 -23.44 6.13 -9.82
C LYS A 217 -24.84 6.74 -9.75
N ILE A 218 -25.83 5.97 -9.33
CA ILE A 218 -27.23 6.40 -9.23
C ILE A 218 -27.68 6.66 -7.79
N GLY A 219 -26.71 6.67 -6.85
CA GLY A 219 -26.96 7.01 -5.44
C GLY A 219 -27.75 5.94 -4.65
N LEU A 220 -27.75 4.69 -5.12
CA LEU A 220 -28.42 3.55 -4.49
C LEU A 220 -27.40 2.63 -3.80
#